data_bb44fcaf9d0ffe85924bdbffa156f59b
#
_entry.id   bb44fcaf9d0ffe85924bdbffa156f59b
#
_cell.length_a   1.000
_cell.length_b   1.000
_cell.length_c   1.000
_cell.angle_alpha   90.00
_cell.angle_beta   90.00
_cell.angle_gamma   90.00
#
_symmetry.space_group_name_H-M   'P 1'
#
loop_
_entity.id
_entity.type
_entity.pdbx_description
1 polymer ?
#
loop_
_entity_poly.entity_id
_entity_poly.type
_entity_poly.pdbx_seq_one_letter_code
_entity_poly.pdbx_strand_id
1 'polypeptide(L)'
;MNLSSQLHGASDDRMLWQQFIAGDVDAFDKLMSSHFRSLFHYGSKFSKDKEFVKDCIQDLFLIFWERRENLSTDIVVKTYMMASLRRLMHRNISSKSRIFDDSSENREGAFEIEFSVEQDYIDNESTLVLSQKVKKMLDELPRRQKEVIYLKFFQELDRNQISEIMEVSPQTVSNLLQIAIKQLRNYWIAEFLIIFLIHLFE
;
A
#
# COMPACT_ATOMS: atom_id res chain seq x y z
N MET A 1 17.77 -0.79 3.68
CA MET A 1 17.30 -1.44 4.93
C MET A 1 17.81 -2.87 4.94
N ASN A 2 18.43 -3.36 6.02
CA ASN A 2 19.20 -4.60 6.04
C ASN A 2 18.28 -5.84 6.16
N LEU A 3 18.56 -6.91 5.42
CA LEU A 3 17.83 -8.19 5.43
C LEU A 3 17.70 -8.78 6.86
N SER A 4 18.68 -8.54 7.71
CA SER A 4 18.69 -8.96 9.12
C SER A 4 17.65 -8.23 9.99
N SER A 5 17.34 -6.97 9.73
CA SER A 5 16.32 -6.24 10.49
C SER A 5 14.88 -6.66 10.10
N GLN A 6 14.67 -7.09 8.84
CA GLN A 6 13.38 -7.63 8.40
C GLN A 6 13.11 -9.02 9.00
N LEU A 7 14.14 -9.86 9.13
CA LEU A 7 14.01 -11.19 9.74
C LEU A 7 13.73 -11.11 11.25
N HIS A 8 14.34 -10.17 11.97
CA HIS A 8 14.05 -9.93 13.39
C HIS A 8 12.62 -9.42 13.59
N GLY A 9 12.18 -8.42 12.83
CA GLY A 9 10.82 -7.90 12.91
C GLY A 9 9.75 -8.96 12.61
N ALA A 10 9.97 -9.82 11.62
CA ALA A 10 9.02 -10.90 11.30
C ALA A 10 8.94 -11.99 12.38
N SER A 11 10.05 -12.28 13.06
CA SER A 11 10.12 -13.21 14.19
C SER A 11 9.37 -12.66 15.40
N ASP A 12 9.57 -11.36 15.70
CA ASP A 12 8.91 -10.67 16.80
C ASP A 12 7.41 -10.55 16.57
N ASP A 13 6.99 -10.21 15.34
CA ASP A 13 5.58 -10.14 14.95
C ASP A 13 4.87 -11.50 15.13
N ARG A 14 5.53 -12.60 14.75
CA ARG A 14 4.94 -13.94 14.89
C ARG A 14 4.75 -14.32 16.36
N MET A 15 5.69 -14.01 17.21
CA MET A 15 5.60 -14.26 18.66
C MET A 15 4.50 -13.41 19.29
N LEU A 16 4.45 -12.11 18.99
CA LEU A 16 3.40 -11.22 19.47
C LEU A 16 2.02 -11.64 18.97
N TRP A 17 1.92 -12.12 17.72
CA TRP A 17 0.66 -12.62 17.16
C TRP A 17 0.14 -13.85 17.91
N GLN A 18 1.02 -14.80 18.27
CA GLN A 18 0.64 -15.98 19.04
C GLN A 18 0.18 -15.61 20.46
N GLN A 19 0.87 -14.67 21.13
CA GLN A 19 0.48 -14.16 22.43
C GLN A 19 -0.86 -13.43 22.37
N PHE A 20 -1.09 -12.60 21.33
CA PHE A 20 -2.34 -11.92 21.10
C PHE A 20 -3.50 -12.92 20.92
N ILE A 21 -3.33 -13.98 20.10
CA ILE A 21 -4.35 -15.04 19.94
C ILE A 21 -4.67 -15.71 21.28
N ALA A 22 -3.67 -15.89 22.15
CA ALA A 22 -3.85 -16.41 23.50
C ALA A 22 -4.53 -15.43 24.47
N GLY A 23 -4.85 -14.20 24.01
CA GLY A 23 -5.57 -13.18 24.79
C GLY A 23 -4.68 -12.18 25.52
N ASP A 24 -3.39 -12.12 25.22
CA ASP A 24 -2.45 -11.14 25.80
C ASP A 24 -2.72 -9.74 25.21
N VAL A 25 -3.18 -8.84 26.09
CA VAL A 25 -3.53 -7.44 25.73
C VAL A 25 -2.27 -6.62 25.43
N ASP A 26 -1.16 -6.86 26.12
CA ASP A 26 0.08 -6.12 25.90
C ASP A 26 0.71 -6.49 24.55
N ALA A 27 0.64 -7.76 24.17
CA ALA A 27 1.06 -8.21 22.84
C ALA A 27 0.21 -7.60 21.72
N PHE A 28 -1.11 -7.48 21.95
CA PHE A 28 -2.02 -6.82 21.03
C PHE A 28 -1.69 -5.35 20.85
N ASP A 29 -1.48 -4.60 21.94
CA ASP A 29 -1.12 -3.18 21.90
C ASP A 29 0.20 -2.95 21.15
N LYS A 30 1.20 -3.79 21.39
CA LYS A 30 2.49 -3.74 20.68
C LYS A 30 2.32 -3.98 19.18
N LEU A 31 1.54 -4.98 18.77
CA LEU A 31 1.24 -5.26 17.36
C LEU A 31 0.54 -4.07 16.70
N MET A 32 -0.48 -3.53 17.35
CA MET A 32 -1.22 -2.38 16.85
C MET A 32 -0.31 -1.17 16.66
N SER A 33 0.48 -0.84 17.67
CA SER A 33 1.39 0.30 17.64
C SER A 33 2.45 0.16 16.55
N SER A 34 3.03 -1.04 16.39
CA SER A 34 4.08 -1.29 15.39
C SER A 34 3.56 -1.23 13.94
N HIS A 35 2.33 -1.70 13.70
CA HIS A 35 1.77 -1.76 12.34
C HIS A 35 0.89 -0.57 11.96
N PHE A 36 0.43 0.25 12.93
CA PHE A 36 -0.47 1.37 12.69
C PHE A 36 0.02 2.31 11.58
N ARG A 37 1.29 2.74 11.65
CA ARG A 37 1.87 3.65 10.65
C ARG A 37 1.82 3.06 9.24
N SER A 38 2.21 1.80 9.08
CA SER A 38 2.20 1.10 7.79
C SER A 38 0.78 0.94 7.23
N LEU A 39 -0.17 0.55 8.08
CA LEU A 39 -1.59 0.43 7.73
C LEU A 39 -2.19 1.78 7.37
N PHE A 40 -1.88 2.84 8.13
CA PHE A 40 -2.36 4.19 7.85
C PHE A 40 -1.83 4.72 6.51
N HIS A 41 -0.54 4.53 6.22
CA HIS A 41 0.03 4.91 4.93
C HIS A 41 -0.61 4.16 3.77
N TYR A 42 -0.89 2.86 3.93
CA TYR A 42 -1.57 2.07 2.92
C TYR A 42 -3.04 2.48 2.76
N GLY A 43 -3.77 2.61 3.86
CA GLY A 43 -5.17 3.04 3.88
C GLY A 43 -5.38 4.42 3.26
N SER A 44 -4.46 5.37 3.49
CA SER A 44 -4.48 6.71 2.89
C SER A 44 -4.33 6.72 1.37
N LYS A 45 -3.97 5.59 0.73
CA LYS A 45 -3.98 5.47 -0.73
C LYS A 45 -5.38 5.21 -1.29
N PHE A 46 -6.33 4.77 -0.47
CA PHE A 46 -7.72 4.53 -0.86
C PHE A 46 -8.65 5.70 -0.55
N SER A 47 -8.29 6.56 0.40
CA SER A 47 -9.11 7.70 0.81
C SER A 47 -8.24 8.87 1.29
N LYS A 48 -8.61 10.10 0.90
CA LYS A 48 -8.01 11.34 1.41
C LYS A 48 -8.53 11.74 2.81
N ASP A 49 -9.66 11.16 3.21
CA ASP A 49 -10.25 11.34 4.54
C ASP A 49 -9.45 10.53 5.57
N LYS A 50 -8.55 11.23 6.27
CA LYS A 50 -7.64 10.63 7.26
C LYS A 50 -8.39 10.05 8.46
N GLU A 51 -9.50 10.66 8.87
CA GLU A 51 -10.31 10.17 9.98
C GLU A 51 -11.01 8.87 9.58
N PHE A 52 -11.59 8.83 8.39
CA PHE A 52 -12.15 7.58 7.85
C PHE A 52 -11.12 6.44 7.78
N VAL A 53 -9.87 6.74 7.43
CA VAL A 53 -8.79 5.72 7.42
C VAL A 53 -8.49 5.23 8.82
N LYS A 54 -8.40 6.15 9.80
CA LYS A 54 -8.18 5.78 11.22
C LYS A 54 -9.31 4.93 11.76
N ASP A 55 -10.56 5.30 11.49
CA ASP A 55 -11.75 4.55 11.89
C ASP A 55 -11.70 3.12 11.31
N CYS A 56 -11.38 2.97 10.02
CA CYS A 56 -11.23 1.65 9.42
C CYS A 56 -10.12 0.81 10.08
N ILE A 57 -9.01 1.43 10.52
CA ILE A 57 -7.95 0.72 11.23
C ILE A 57 -8.39 0.32 12.64
N GLN A 58 -9.10 1.19 13.35
CA GLN A 58 -9.66 0.87 14.67
C GLN A 58 -10.67 -0.26 14.57
N ASP A 59 -11.61 -0.21 13.62
CA ASP A 59 -12.56 -1.28 13.35
C ASP A 59 -11.84 -2.60 13.05
N LEU A 60 -10.77 -2.57 12.24
CA LEU A 60 -9.97 -3.75 11.94
C LEU A 60 -9.39 -4.38 13.20
N PHE A 61 -8.86 -3.57 14.10
CA PHE A 61 -8.26 -4.05 15.34
C PHE A 61 -9.31 -4.59 16.31
N LEU A 62 -10.49 -3.97 16.39
CA LEU A 62 -11.62 -4.50 17.15
C LEU A 62 -12.07 -5.87 16.61
N ILE A 63 -12.20 -6.00 15.29
CA ILE A 63 -12.54 -7.27 14.63
C ILE A 63 -11.48 -8.35 14.94
N PHE A 64 -10.19 -8.00 14.95
CA PHE A 64 -9.14 -8.95 15.30
C PHE A 64 -9.25 -9.39 16.76
N TRP A 65 -9.48 -8.47 17.69
CA TRP A 65 -9.66 -8.79 19.10
C TRP A 65 -10.87 -9.70 19.35
N GLU A 66 -12.00 -9.37 18.76
CA GLU A 66 -13.23 -10.16 18.88
C GLU A 66 -13.11 -11.57 18.31
N ARG A 67 -12.35 -11.71 17.21
CA ARG A 67 -12.19 -12.98 16.49
C ARG A 67 -10.89 -13.71 16.78
N ARG A 68 -10.09 -13.26 17.73
CA ARG A 68 -8.72 -13.77 17.98
C ARG A 68 -8.63 -15.29 18.07
N GLU A 69 -9.61 -15.95 18.72
CA GLU A 69 -9.64 -17.39 18.88
C GLU A 69 -9.82 -18.16 17.56
N ASN A 70 -10.32 -17.50 16.52
CA ASN A 70 -10.56 -18.08 15.21
C ASN A 70 -9.48 -17.69 14.17
N LEU A 71 -8.46 -16.92 14.60
CA LEU A 71 -7.39 -16.50 13.71
C LEU A 71 -6.33 -17.60 13.58
N SER A 72 -5.79 -17.76 12.36
CA SER A 72 -4.68 -18.69 12.13
C SER A 72 -3.39 -18.17 12.78
N THR A 73 -2.62 -19.09 13.37
CA THR A 73 -1.30 -18.81 13.93
C THR A 73 -0.18 -18.79 12.90
N ASP A 74 -0.42 -19.41 11.72
CA ASP A 74 0.57 -19.52 10.65
C ASP A 74 0.29 -18.53 9.53
N ILE A 75 0.61 -17.27 9.79
CA ILE A 75 0.44 -16.15 8.85
C ILE A 75 1.65 -15.22 8.86
N VAL A 76 1.80 -14.46 7.78
CA VAL A 76 2.66 -13.27 7.76
C VAL A 76 1.84 -12.09 8.25
N VAL A 77 2.05 -11.66 9.50
CA VAL A 77 1.20 -10.70 10.22
C VAL A 77 0.94 -9.43 9.42
N LYS A 78 1.99 -8.77 8.92
CA LYS A 78 1.88 -7.54 8.12
C LYS A 78 0.99 -7.77 6.89
N THR A 79 1.20 -8.85 6.15
CA THR A 79 0.43 -9.19 4.94
C THR A 79 -1.04 -9.39 5.27
N TYR A 80 -1.32 -10.18 6.31
CA TYR A 80 -2.69 -10.45 6.75
C TYR A 80 -3.44 -9.19 7.20
N MET A 81 -2.76 -8.30 7.96
CA MET A 81 -3.34 -7.02 8.38
C MET A 81 -3.63 -6.12 7.18
N MET A 82 -2.71 -6.01 6.22
CA MET A 82 -2.90 -5.18 5.01
C MET A 82 -4.01 -5.74 4.12
N ALA A 83 -4.10 -7.06 3.93
CA ALA A 83 -5.17 -7.70 3.18
C ALA A 83 -6.54 -7.45 3.84
N SER A 84 -6.59 -7.56 5.16
CA SER A 84 -7.83 -7.33 5.93
C SER A 84 -8.27 -5.87 5.90
N LEU A 85 -7.32 -4.92 6.03
CA LEU A 85 -7.60 -3.49 5.88
C LEU A 85 -8.12 -3.17 4.47
N ARG A 86 -7.49 -3.71 3.43
CA ARG A 86 -7.93 -3.51 2.04
C ARG A 86 -9.40 -3.95 1.85
N ARG A 87 -9.75 -5.14 2.29
CA ARG A 87 -11.14 -5.65 2.23
C ARG A 87 -12.12 -4.74 2.97
N LEU A 88 -11.75 -4.31 4.17
CA LEU A 88 -12.58 -3.43 5.00
C LEU A 88 -12.79 -2.07 4.32
N MET A 89 -11.74 -1.45 3.81
CA MET A 89 -11.80 -0.17 3.10
C MET A 89 -12.66 -0.27 1.85
N HIS A 90 -12.48 -1.28 1.00
CA HIS A 90 -13.32 -1.48 -0.18
C HIS A 90 -14.80 -1.63 0.19
N ARG A 91 -15.11 -2.40 1.22
CA ARG A 91 -16.48 -2.58 1.70
C ARG A 91 -17.09 -1.26 2.18
N ASN A 92 -16.34 -0.50 3.00
CA ASN A 92 -16.84 0.74 3.59
C ASN A 92 -17.00 1.86 2.54
N ILE A 93 -16.09 1.97 1.58
CA ILE A 93 -16.19 2.91 0.46
C ILE A 93 -17.40 2.55 -0.40
N SER A 94 -17.59 1.27 -0.75
CA SER A 94 -18.73 0.82 -1.56
C SER A 94 -20.07 1.04 -0.86
N SER A 95 -20.14 0.91 0.46
CA SER A 95 -21.37 1.17 1.23
C SER A 95 -21.70 2.67 1.28
N LYS A 96 -20.70 3.54 1.49
CA LYS A 96 -20.90 5.00 1.45
C LYS A 96 -21.38 5.46 0.05
N SER A 97 -20.80 4.93 -1.01
CA SER A 97 -21.17 5.26 -2.38
C SER A 97 -22.61 4.88 -2.73
N ARG A 98 -23.14 3.77 -2.19
CA ARG A 98 -24.54 3.37 -2.40
C ARG A 98 -25.56 4.28 -1.73
N ILE A 99 -25.17 4.99 -0.68
CA ILE A 99 -26.08 5.88 0.08
C ILE A 99 -26.18 7.26 -0.59
N PHE A 100 -25.15 7.68 -1.33
CA PHE A 100 -25.03 9.06 -1.80
C PHE A 100 -25.13 9.25 -3.32
N ASP A 101 -25.06 8.19 -4.15
CA ASP A 101 -25.08 8.37 -5.60
C ASP A 101 -25.59 7.12 -6.35
N ASP A 102 -26.59 7.34 -7.23
CA ASP A 102 -27.17 6.34 -8.13
C ASP A 102 -26.41 6.22 -9.46
N SER A 103 -25.33 6.95 -9.65
CA SER A 103 -24.50 6.99 -10.86
C SER A 103 -23.16 6.27 -10.67
N SER A 104 -23.14 5.03 -11.07
CA SER A 104 -22.18 4.01 -10.68
C SER A 104 -21.16 3.62 -11.76
N GLU A 105 -20.20 4.45 -12.07
CA GLU A 105 -19.00 3.96 -12.81
C GLU A 105 -17.70 3.94 -12.01
N ASN A 106 -17.68 4.43 -10.75
CA ASN A 106 -16.48 4.51 -9.91
C ASN A 106 -16.64 3.76 -8.59
N ARG A 107 -17.09 2.50 -8.59
CA ARG A 107 -17.35 1.69 -7.38
C ARG A 107 -16.13 1.23 -6.59
N GLU A 108 -14.92 1.45 -7.10
CA GLU A 108 -13.68 1.16 -6.37
C GLU A 108 -13.04 2.48 -5.95
N GLY A 109 -12.79 2.69 -4.66
CA GLY A 109 -12.08 3.86 -4.14
C GLY A 109 -10.81 4.17 -4.94
N ALA A 110 -10.55 5.43 -5.25
CA ALA A 110 -9.38 5.81 -6.02
C ALA A 110 -8.11 5.43 -5.26
N PHE A 111 -7.29 4.53 -5.79
CA PHE A 111 -5.96 4.28 -5.24
C PHE A 111 -5.01 5.35 -5.76
N GLU A 112 -4.67 6.30 -4.90
CA GLU A 112 -3.77 7.41 -5.23
C GLU A 112 -2.45 7.24 -4.49
N ILE A 113 -1.34 7.26 -5.23
CA ILE A 113 -0.02 7.31 -4.62
C ILE A 113 0.33 8.78 -4.44
N GLU A 114 0.03 9.35 -3.28
CA GLU A 114 0.66 10.60 -2.91
C GLU A 114 2.09 10.30 -2.46
N PHE A 115 3.06 10.75 -3.25
CA PHE A 115 4.43 10.88 -2.76
C PHE A 115 4.46 12.07 -1.81
N SER A 116 4.26 11.81 -0.52
CA SER A 116 4.84 12.66 0.48
C SER A 116 6.35 12.40 0.43
N VAL A 117 7.05 13.18 -0.35
CA VAL A 117 8.49 13.35 -0.10
C VAL A 117 8.51 14.00 1.28
N GLU A 118 8.93 13.25 2.31
CA GLU A 118 9.19 13.82 3.61
C GLU A 118 10.13 15.00 3.33
N GLN A 119 9.68 16.20 3.62
CA GLN A 119 10.34 17.47 3.28
C GLN A 119 11.77 17.56 3.82
N ASP A 120 12.13 16.66 4.73
CA ASP A 120 13.43 16.62 5.40
C ASP A 120 14.61 16.14 4.51
N TYR A 121 14.35 15.70 3.27
CA TYR A 121 15.40 15.21 2.34
C TYR A 121 15.53 16.04 1.04
N ILE A 122 14.85 17.18 0.93
CA ILE A 122 14.96 18.01 -0.28
C ILE A 122 15.99 19.13 -0.05
N ASP A 123 17.26 18.75 -0.02
CA ASP A 123 18.36 19.73 -0.05
C ASP A 123 18.76 20.17 -1.46
N ASN A 124 18.14 19.63 -2.53
CA ASN A 124 18.49 19.97 -3.91
C ASN A 124 17.24 20.09 -4.80
N GLU A 125 17.17 21.21 -5.54
CA GLU A 125 16.16 21.50 -6.57
C GLU A 125 15.99 20.36 -7.59
N SER A 126 17.09 19.70 -7.96
CA SER A 126 17.09 18.53 -8.85
C SER A 126 16.31 17.32 -8.31
N THR A 127 16.36 17.09 -6.99
CA THR A 127 15.62 16.00 -6.34
C THR A 127 14.12 16.29 -6.34
N LEU A 128 13.74 17.55 -6.19
CA LEU A 128 12.34 17.99 -6.20
C LEU A 128 11.73 17.83 -7.60
N VAL A 129 12.44 18.23 -8.64
CA VAL A 129 12.02 18.06 -10.04
C VAL A 129 11.87 16.58 -10.38
N LEU A 130 12.82 15.73 -9.96
CA LEU A 130 12.78 14.29 -10.20
C LEU A 130 11.58 13.65 -9.47
N SER A 131 11.32 14.01 -8.22
CA SER A 131 10.19 13.49 -7.45
C SER A 131 8.84 13.85 -8.07
N GLN A 132 8.69 15.09 -8.56
CA GLN A 132 7.49 15.53 -9.28
C GLN A 132 7.28 14.76 -10.60
N LYS A 133 8.36 14.50 -11.34
CA LYS A 133 8.29 13.68 -12.56
C LYS A 133 7.85 12.24 -12.26
N VAL A 134 8.47 11.60 -11.26
CA VAL A 134 8.09 10.25 -10.83
C VAL A 134 6.64 10.21 -10.38
N LYS A 135 6.18 11.23 -9.63
CA LYS A 135 4.77 11.35 -9.23
C LYS A 135 3.86 11.37 -10.44
N LYS A 136 4.12 12.27 -11.40
CA LYS A 136 3.31 12.38 -12.62
C LYS A 136 3.23 11.06 -13.39
N MET A 137 4.35 10.37 -13.55
CA MET A 137 4.40 9.07 -14.23
C MET A 137 3.57 8.00 -13.51
N LEU A 138 3.59 8.00 -12.18
CA LEU A 138 2.79 7.07 -11.39
C LEU A 138 1.30 7.43 -11.41
N ASP A 139 0.96 8.71 -11.52
CA ASP A 139 -0.42 9.16 -11.62
C ASP A 139 -1.10 8.71 -12.93
N GLU A 140 -0.34 8.47 -13.99
CA GLU A 140 -0.83 7.93 -15.26
C GLU A 140 -1.11 6.41 -15.24
N LEU A 141 -0.62 5.69 -14.23
CA LEU A 141 -0.85 4.26 -14.13
C LEU A 141 -2.31 3.95 -13.72
N PRO A 142 -2.94 2.89 -14.26
CA PRO A 142 -4.19 2.36 -13.74
C PRO A 142 -4.07 1.95 -12.26
N ARG A 143 -5.16 2.04 -11.51
CA ARG A 143 -5.22 1.79 -10.05
C ARG A 143 -4.50 0.51 -9.60
N ARG A 144 -4.80 -0.62 -10.23
CA ARG A 144 -4.18 -1.92 -9.87
C ARG A 144 -2.68 -1.95 -10.13
N GLN A 145 -2.22 -1.21 -11.13
CA GLN A 145 -0.78 -1.08 -11.40
C GLN A 145 -0.11 -0.15 -10.38
N LYS A 146 -0.78 0.94 -9.97
CA LYS A 146 -0.30 1.79 -8.87
C LYS A 146 -0.17 0.97 -7.57
N GLU A 147 -1.20 0.22 -7.22
CA GLU A 147 -1.23 -0.58 -6.00
C GLU A 147 -0.10 -1.62 -5.97
N VAL A 148 0.10 -2.36 -7.06
CA VAL A 148 1.17 -3.37 -7.11
C VAL A 148 2.57 -2.74 -7.04
N ILE A 149 2.79 -1.58 -7.67
CA ILE A 149 4.04 -0.80 -7.56
C ILE A 149 4.25 -0.35 -6.11
N TYR A 150 3.22 0.20 -5.46
CA TYR A 150 3.30 0.62 -4.07
C TYR A 150 3.66 -0.54 -3.13
N LEU A 151 2.95 -1.66 -3.24
CA LEU A 151 3.20 -2.83 -2.41
C LEU A 151 4.60 -3.41 -2.64
N LYS A 152 5.08 -3.43 -3.89
CA LYS A 152 6.39 -3.96 -4.23
C LYS A 152 7.54 -3.07 -3.77
N PHE A 153 7.49 -1.77 -4.05
CA PHE A 153 8.64 -0.88 -3.90
C PHE A 153 8.61 -0.01 -2.62
N PHE A 154 7.43 0.25 -2.07
CA PHE A 154 7.30 1.04 -0.84
C PHE A 154 7.03 0.18 0.40
N GLN A 155 6.37 -0.96 0.22
CA GLN A 155 6.14 -1.91 1.30
C GLN A 155 7.12 -3.09 1.30
N GLU A 156 7.96 -3.19 0.25
CA GLU A 156 9.00 -4.21 0.06
C GLU A 156 8.47 -5.66 0.09
N LEU A 157 7.21 -5.85 -0.32
CA LEU A 157 6.55 -7.15 -0.27
C LEU A 157 6.98 -8.05 -1.43
N ASP A 158 6.98 -9.35 -1.18
CA ASP A 158 7.19 -10.32 -2.24
C ASP A 158 5.92 -10.57 -3.07
N ARG A 159 6.07 -11.32 -4.16
CA ARG A 159 4.97 -11.60 -5.09
C ARG A 159 3.80 -12.34 -4.44
N ASN A 160 4.07 -13.27 -3.53
CA ASN A 160 3.04 -14.08 -2.89
C ASN A 160 2.26 -13.23 -1.87
N GLN A 161 2.96 -12.41 -1.08
CA GLN A 161 2.35 -11.46 -0.17
C GLN A 161 1.45 -10.46 -0.91
N ILE A 162 1.93 -9.90 -2.04
CA ILE A 162 1.14 -9.01 -2.87
C ILE A 162 -0.09 -9.73 -3.43
N SER A 163 0.04 -10.98 -3.86
CA SER A 163 -1.08 -11.78 -4.37
C SER A 163 -2.16 -12.00 -3.32
N GLU A 164 -1.77 -12.24 -2.07
CA GLU A 164 -2.67 -12.37 -0.94
C GLU A 164 -3.40 -11.04 -0.63
N ILE A 165 -2.66 -9.92 -0.56
CA ILE A 165 -3.25 -8.61 -0.28
C ILE A 165 -4.24 -8.19 -1.37
N MET A 166 -3.87 -8.36 -2.65
CA MET A 166 -4.68 -7.94 -3.79
C MET A 166 -5.75 -8.95 -4.20
N GLU A 167 -5.77 -10.13 -3.59
CA GLU A 167 -6.68 -11.25 -3.91
C GLU A 167 -6.62 -11.64 -5.40
N VAL A 168 -5.41 -11.78 -5.92
CA VAL A 168 -5.13 -12.18 -7.30
C VAL A 168 -4.10 -13.30 -7.35
N SER A 169 -3.95 -13.98 -8.49
CA SER A 169 -2.88 -14.97 -8.62
C SER A 169 -1.48 -14.33 -8.63
N PRO A 170 -0.43 -15.03 -8.16
CA PRO A 170 0.94 -14.55 -8.27
C PRO A 170 1.36 -14.23 -9.71
N GLN A 171 0.81 -14.95 -10.70
CA GLN A 171 1.04 -14.65 -12.12
C GLN A 171 0.42 -13.29 -12.51
N THR A 172 -0.77 -12.97 -12.00
CA THR A 172 -1.41 -11.66 -12.22
C THR A 172 -0.56 -10.52 -11.63
N VAL A 173 0.02 -10.71 -10.44
CA VAL A 173 0.96 -9.74 -9.84
C VAL A 173 2.16 -9.51 -10.76
N SER A 174 2.77 -10.60 -11.28
CA SER A 174 3.90 -10.48 -12.21
C SER A 174 3.53 -9.72 -13.49
N ASN A 175 2.36 -10.01 -14.06
CA ASN A 175 1.87 -9.33 -15.26
C ASN A 175 1.62 -7.83 -14.99
N LEU A 176 0.96 -7.49 -13.88
CA LEU A 176 0.72 -6.10 -13.49
C LEU A 176 2.03 -5.32 -13.30
N LEU A 177 3.02 -5.92 -12.63
CA LEU A 177 4.34 -5.32 -12.45
C LEU A 177 5.05 -5.10 -13.79
N GLN A 178 5.06 -6.11 -14.68
CA GLN A 178 5.70 -6.00 -16.00
C GLN A 178 5.07 -4.88 -16.84
N ILE A 179 3.74 -4.80 -16.87
CA ILE A 179 3.01 -3.76 -17.61
C ILE A 179 3.32 -2.38 -17.03
N ALA A 180 3.23 -2.23 -15.69
CA ALA A 180 3.51 -0.98 -15.01
C ALA A 180 4.95 -0.49 -15.26
N ILE A 181 5.94 -1.36 -15.09
CA ILE A 181 7.35 -1.04 -15.33
C ILE A 181 7.59 -0.68 -16.80
N LYS A 182 6.96 -1.39 -17.75
CA LYS A 182 7.06 -1.07 -19.19
C LYS A 182 6.48 0.32 -19.48
N GLN A 183 5.34 0.69 -18.90
CA GLN A 183 4.75 2.02 -19.06
C GLN A 183 5.66 3.09 -18.48
N LEU A 184 6.14 2.94 -17.24
CA LEU A 184 7.08 3.87 -16.61
C LEU A 184 8.35 4.05 -17.45
N ARG A 185 8.92 2.97 -17.98
CA ARG A 185 10.10 3.05 -18.85
C ARG A 185 9.82 3.81 -20.15
N ASN A 186 8.65 3.64 -20.76
CA ASN A 186 8.28 4.35 -21.97
C ASN A 186 8.17 5.87 -21.74
N TYR A 187 7.66 6.30 -20.57
CA TYR A 187 7.65 7.72 -20.18
C TYR A 187 9.07 8.29 -20.08
N TRP A 188 10.00 7.57 -19.44
CA TRP A 188 11.41 7.99 -19.35
C TRP A 188 12.06 8.16 -20.72
N ILE A 189 11.87 7.20 -21.61
CA ILE A 189 12.43 7.25 -22.96
C ILE A 189 11.85 8.41 -23.77
N ALA A 190 10.54 8.65 -23.68
CA ALA A 190 9.90 9.76 -24.37
C ALA A 190 10.43 11.11 -23.88
N GLU A 191 10.58 11.32 -22.57
CA GLU A 191 11.17 12.57 -22.03
C GLU A 191 12.63 12.75 -22.46
N PHE A 192 13.44 11.70 -22.44
CA PHE A 192 14.84 11.76 -22.93
C PHE A 192 14.91 12.13 -24.43
N LEU A 193 14.02 11.57 -25.26
CA LEU A 193 13.97 11.90 -26.68
C LEU A 193 13.55 13.36 -26.91
N ILE A 194 12.59 13.88 -26.13
CA ILE A 194 12.17 15.28 -26.25
C ILE A 194 13.32 16.22 -25.88
N ILE A 195 14.01 15.98 -24.75
CA ILE A 195 15.15 16.77 -24.31
C ILE A 195 16.28 16.72 -25.35
N PHE A 196 16.58 15.53 -25.89
CA PHE A 196 17.58 15.35 -26.92
C PHE A 196 17.24 16.10 -28.21
N LEU A 197 15.95 16.09 -28.65
CA LEU A 197 15.51 16.83 -29.83
C LEU A 197 15.61 18.34 -29.62
N ILE A 198 15.22 18.85 -28.45
CA ILE A 198 15.36 20.29 -28.14
C ILE A 198 16.83 20.71 -28.25
N HIS A 199 17.74 19.90 -27.69
CA HIS A 199 19.18 20.21 -27.71
C HIS A 199 19.84 20.05 -29.09
N LEU A 200 19.18 19.33 -30.00
CA LEU A 200 19.66 19.16 -31.38
C LEU A 200 19.24 20.32 -32.30
N PHE A 201 18.22 21.08 -31.91
CA PHE A 201 17.66 22.20 -32.69
C PHE A 201 17.99 23.59 -32.08
N GLU A 202 18.72 23.66 -30.96
CA GLU A 202 19.44 24.85 -30.48
C GLU A 202 20.86 24.90 -31.03
#